data_c94988f13b8a3a16ee0baa8cafdf676a
#
_entry.id   c94988f13b8a3a16ee0baa8cafdf676a
#
_cell.length_a   1.000
_cell.length_b   1.000
_cell.length_c   1.000
_cell.angle_alpha   90.00
_cell.angle_beta   90.00
_cell.angle_gamma   90.00
#
_symmetry.space_group_name_H-M   'P 1'
#
loop_
_entity.id
_entity.type
_entity.pdbx_description
1 polymer ?
#
loop_
_entity_poly.entity_id
_entity_poly.type
_entity_poly.pdbx_seq_one_letter_code
_entity_poly.pdbx_strand_id
1 'polypeptide(L)'
;MICAVDCGVAVNPDVIAAQMEGGIGFGLGAALYGAITLKDGHVEQSNFDSYQVLRIDKMPKVEVYIVPSTEAPTGVGEPGVAPIGPAVANAAFAATGKRHRVLPFSAAGTA
;
A
#
# COMPACT_ATOMS: atom_id res chain seq x y z
N MET A 1 9.67 -3.78 -5.02
CA MET A 1 9.35 -2.43 -4.51
C MET A 1 10.42 -2.06 -3.51
N ILE A 2 10.89 -0.81 -3.51
CA ILE A 2 11.96 -0.36 -2.59
C ILE A 2 11.34 0.68 -1.66
N CYS A 3 11.59 0.52 -0.35
CA CYS A 3 11.15 1.42 0.70
C CYS A 3 12.36 1.91 1.51
N ALA A 4 12.51 3.20 1.65
CA ALA A 4 13.45 3.80 2.60
C ALA A 4 12.64 4.48 3.72
N VAL A 5 12.98 4.22 4.97
CA VAL A 5 12.29 4.78 6.13
C VAL A 5 13.29 5.40 7.12
N ASP A 6 13.04 6.63 7.50
CA ASP A 6 13.68 7.28 8.66
C ASP A 6 12.66 7.29 9.81
N CYS A 7 12.96 6.59 10.86
CA CYS A 7 12.13 6.49 12.07
C CYS A 7 12.88 6.89 13.34
N GLY A 8 13.98 7.63 13.21
CA GLY A 8 14.90 7.89 14.31
C GLY A 8 15.71 6.64 14.64
N VAL A 9 16.12 6.49 15.90
CA VAL A 9 16.85 5.30 16.34
C VAL A 9 16.04 4.04 16.11
N ALA A 10 16.58 3.13 15.31
CA ALA A 10 15.95 1.85 14.99
C ALA A 10 16.15 0.86 16.15
N VAL A 11 15.19 0.80 17.07
CA VAL A 11 15.28 -0.07 18.27
C VAL A 11 15.18 -1.56 17.87
N ASN A 12 14.32 -1.88 16.91
CA ASN A 12 14.20 -3.24 16.38
C ASN A 12 14.03 -3.19 14.85
N PRO A 13 15.12 -3.35 14.10
CA PRO A 13 15.10 -3.27 12.63
C PRO A 13 14.16 -4.28 11.95
N ASP A 14 14.06 -5.50 12.48
CA ASP A 14 13.21 -6.54 11.89
C ASP A 14 11.72 -6.20 12.01
N VAL A 15 11.32 -5.64 13.16
CA VAL A 15 9.95 -5.18 13.36
C VAL A 15 9.65 -3.98 12.45
N ILE A 16 10.60 -3.06 12.28
CA ILE A 16 10.43 -1.91 11.37
C ILE A 16 10.24 -2.41 9.94
N ALA A 17 11.06 -3.34 9.48
CA ALA A 17 10.92 -3.92 8.14
C ALA A 17 9.55 -4.60 7.97
N ALA A 18 9.12 -5.41 8.93
CA ALA A 18 7.81 -6.08 8.91
C ALA A 18 6.63 -5.09 8.87
N GLN A 19 6.72 -3.97 9.60
CA GLN A 19 5.70 -2.91 9.56
C GLN A 19 5.65 -2.20 8.21
N MET A 20 6.81 -1.94 7.59
CA MET A 20 6.84 -1.36 6.23
C MET A 20 6.25 -2.33 5.20
N GLU A 21 6.63 -3.60 5.22
CA GLU A 21 6.10 -4.62 4.32
C GLU A 21 4.58 -4.78 4.49
N GLY A 22 4.09 -4.87 5.72
CA GLY A 22 2.67 -4.97 6.04
C GLY A 22 1.89 -3.73 5.60
N GLY A 23 2.40 -2.53 5.90
CA GLY A 23 1.80 -1.26 5.47
C GLY A 23 1.72 -1.11 3.96
N ILE A 24 2.79 -1.48 3.25
CA ILE A 24 2.83 -1.51 1.78
C ILE A 24 1.78 -2.46 1.22
N GLY A 25 1.67 -3.68 1.75
CA GLY A 25 0.68 -4.65 1.32
C GLY A 25 -0.75 -4.16 1.55
N PHE A 26 -1.02 -3.54 2.70
CA PHE A 26 -2.32 -2.96 3.02
C PHE A 26 -2.67 -1.81 2.06
N GLY A 27 -1.76 -0.84 1.88
CA GLY A 27 -1.95 0.27 0.96
C GLY A 27 -2.11 -0.16 -0.50
N LEU A 28 -1.37 -1.20 -0.91
CA LEU A 28 -1.48 -1.76 -2.27
C LEU A 28 -2.84 -2.43 -2.48
N GLY A 29 -3.36 -3.16 -1.49
CA GLY A 29 -4.71 -3.74 -1.55
C GLY A 29 -5.78 -2.67 -1.74
N ALA A 30 -5.69 -1.58 -0.98
CA ALA A 30 -6.60 -0.43 -1.13
C ALA A 30 -6.48 0.22 -2.51
N ALA A 31 -5.26 0.45 -3.00
CA ALA A 31 -5.03 1.10 -4.29
C ALA A 31 -5.49 0.26 -5.48
N LEU A 32 -5.32 -1.07 -5.42
CA LEU A 32 -5.68 -1.96 -6.53
C LEU A 32 -7.16 -2.35 -6.52
N TYR A 33 -7.74 -2.62 -5.34
CA TYR A 33 -9.04 -3.31 -5.23
C TYR A 33 -10.05 -2.63 -4.30
N GLY A 34 -9.59 -1.81 -3.34
CA GLY A 34 -10.43 -1.30 -2.26
C GLY A 34 -11.59 -0.43 -2.76
N ALA A 35 -12.76 -1.01 -2.87
CA ALA A 35 -14.00 -0.30 -3.22
C ALA A 35 -15.18 -0.82 -2.41
N ILE A 36 -15.96 0.12 -1.88
CA ILE A 36 -17.26 -0.16 -1.27
C ILE A 36 -18.31 0.53 -2.12
N THR A 37 -19.30 -0.23 -2.56
CA THR A 37 -20.42 0.26 -3.36
C THR A 37 -21.72 0.21 -2.59
N LEU A 38 -22.61 1.14 -2.88
CA LEU A 38 -23.92 1.25 -2.22
C LEU A 38 -25.02 1.03 -3.25
N LYS A 39 -26.00 0.20 -2.90
CA LYS A 39 -27.22 0.01 -3.66
C LYS A 39 -28.42 0.10 -2.73
N ASP A 40 -29.37 0.94 -3.07
CA ASP A 40 -30.60 1.19 -2.30
C ASP A 40 -30.31 1.47 -0.79
N GLY A 41 -29.23 2.21 -0.49
CA GLY A 41 -28.82 2.55 0.86
C GLY A 41 -28.07 1.43 1.62
N HIS A 42 -27.79 0.29 0.99
CA HIS A 42 -27.08 -0.82 1.57
C HIS A 42 -25.70 -1.04 0.94
N VAL A 43 -24.72 -1.44 1.74
CA VAL A 43 -23.39 -1.85 1.26
C VAL A 43 -23.52 -3.18 0.52
N GLU A 44 -22.97 -3.24 -0.70
CA GLU A 44 -23.01 -4.47 -1.51
C GLU A 44 -21.96 -5.51 -1.07
N GLN A 45 -20.82 -5.05 -0.53
CA GLN A 45 -19.77 -5.93 -0.02
C GLN A 45 -20.11 -6.39 1.40
N SER A 46 -20.15 -7.68 1.64
CA SER A 46 -20.56 -8.24 2.94
C SER A 46 -19.45 -9.05 3.65
N ASN A 47 -18.54 -9.67 2.90
CA ASN A 47 -17.49 -10.52 3.46
C ASN A 47 -16.32 -10.66 2.47
N PHE A 48 -15.33 -11.50 2.76
CA PHE A 48 -14.13 -11.77 1.95
C PHE A 48 -14.42 -12.36 0.55
N ASP A 49 -15.59 -12.86 0.31
CA ASP A 49 -16.05 -13.31 -1.02
C ASP A 49 -16.45 -12.15 -1.93
N SER A 50 -16.95 -11.07 -1.35
CA SER A 50 -17.44 -9.88 -2.08
C SER A 50 -16.57 -8.64 -1.89
N TYR A 51 -15.62 -8.64 -0.94
CA TYR A 51 -14.62 -7.60 -0.76
C TYR A 51 -13.23 -8.16 -1.06
N GLN A 52 -12.65 -7.72 -2.17
CA GLN A 52 -11.35 -8.20 -2.62
C GLN A 52 -10.20 -7.58 -1.82
N VAL A 53 -9.31 -8.42 -1.29
CA VAL A 53 -8.06 -8.02 -0.61
C VAL A 53 -6.85 -8.47 -1.44
N LEU A 54 -5.70 -7.85 -1.19
CA LEU A 54 -4.43 -8.30 -1.79
C LEU A 54 -4.12 -9.72 -1.33
N ARG A 55 -3.85 -10.60 -2.29
CA ARG A 55 -3.43 -11.99 -2.05
C ARG A 55 -1.92 -12.11 -2.10
N ILE A 56 -1.37 -13.15 -1.46
CA ILE A 56 0.07 -13.36 -1.36
C ILE A 56 0.77 -13.51 -2.72
N ASP A 57 0.07 -14.08 -3.71
CA ASP A 57 0.56 -14.22 -5.08
C ASP A 57 0.67 -12.88 -5.84
N LYS A 58 0.04 -11.84 -5.32
CA LYS A 58 0.08 -10.47 -5.87
C LYS A 58 0.97 -9.52 -5.06
N MET A 59 1.45 -9.98 -3.90
CA MET A 59 2.34 -9.18 -3.07
C MET A 59 3.70 -9.03 -3.78
N PRO A 60 4.17 -7.82 -4.06
CA PRO A 60 5.49 -7.63 -4.65
C PRO A 60 6.59 -7.96 -3.63
N LYS A 61 7.77 -8.33 -4.13
CA LYS A 61 8.96 -8.33 -3.27
C LYS A 61 9.23 -6.90 -2.79
N VAL A 62 9.33 -6.72 -1.48
CA VAL A 62 9.67 -5.45 -0.83
C VAL A 62 11.09 -5.52 -0.29
N GLU A 63 11.85 -4.47 -0.48
CA GLU A 63 13.18 -4.27 0.09
C GLU A 63 13.12 -3.01 0.95
N VAL A 64 13.38 -3.16 2.24
CA VAL A 64 13.31 -2.09 3.22
C VAL A 64 14.70 -1.64 3.62
N TYR A 65 14.96 -0.34 3.52
CA TYR A 65 16.20 0.31 3.95
C TYR A 65 15.88 1.28 5.09
N ILE A 66 16.44 1.03 6.25
CA ILE A 66 16.31 1.92 7.41
C ILE A 66 17.42 2.96 7.33
N VAL A 67 17.05 4.22 7.29
CA VAL A 67 18.01 5.33 7.27
C VAL A 67 18.64 5.46 8.66
N PRO A 68 19.99 5.42 8.77
CA PRO A 68 20.65 5.66 10.05
C PRO A 68 20.30 7.04 10.61
N SER A 69 19.83 7.09 11.85
CA SER A 69 19.43 8.31 12.52
C SER A 69 19.74 8.26 14.01
N THR A 70 20.03 9.42 14.60
CA THR A 70 20.23 9.62 16.05
C THR A 70 19.05 10.34 16.71
N GLU A 71 18.02 10.67 15.92
CA GLU A 71 16.81 11.31 16.41
C GLU A 71 15.99 10.37 17.30
N ALA A 72 15.10 10.92 18.10
CA ALA A 72 14.19 10.13 18.91
C ALA A 72 13.36 9.17 18.05
N PRO A 73 13.12 7.92 18.51
CA PRO A 73 12.33 6.96 17.73
C PRO A 73 10.90 7.46 17.52
N THR A 74 10.37 7.24 16.31
CA THR A 74 9.01 7.55 15.93
C THR A 74 8.19 6.28 15.67
N GLY A 75 6.86 6.42 15.55
CA GLY A 75 6.00 5.32 15.17
C GLY A 75 6.22 4.87 13.74
N VAL A 76 6.13 3.58 13.49
CA VAL A 76 6.31 2.95 12.16
C VAL A 76 5.09 2.12 11.71
N GLY A 77 3.94 2.29 12.38
CA GLY A 77 2.73 1.50 12.08
C GLY A 77 2.13 1.80 10.70
N GLU A 78 2.07 3.06 10.30
CA GLU A 78 1.32 3.49 9.10
C GLU A 78 2.15 4.10 7.97
N PRO A 79 3.43 4.52 8.15
CA PRO A 79 4.16 5.24 7.09
C PRO A 79 4.26 4.47 5.78
N GLY A 80 4.24 3.13 5.82
CA GLY A 80 4.24 2.28 4.64
C GLY A 80 2.95 2.32 3.81
N VAL A 81 1.84 2.83 4.36
CA VAL A 81 0.51 2.80 3.70
C VAL A 81 0.33 3.98 2.73
N ALA A 82 0.51 5.20 3.23
CA ALA A 82 0.12 6.42 2.51
C ALA A 82 0.84 6.62 1.15
N PRO A 83 2.15 6.36 1.00
CA PRO A 83 2.85 6.63 -0.25
C PRO A 83 2.56 5.59 -1.36
N ILE A 84 1.88 4.49 -1.07
CA ILE A 84 1.71 3.38 -2.03
C ILE A 84 0.79 3.75 -3.19
N GLY A 85 -0.34 4.40 -2.92
CA GLY A 85 -1.23 4.87 -3.98
C GLY A 85 -0.51 5.70 -5.03
N PRO A 86 0.14 6.82 -4.67
CA PRO A 86 0.90 7.63 -5.62
C PRO A 86 2.10 6.90 -6.24
N ALA A 87 2.80 6.02 -5.50
CA ALA A 87 3.92 5.25 -6.05
C ALA A 87 3.46 4.30 -7.17
N VAL A 88 2.36 3.58 -6.96
CA VAL A 88 1.79 2.69 -7.98
C VAL A 88 1.25 3.48 -9.16
N ALA A 89 0.58 4.63 -8.94
CA ALA A 89 0.11 5.51 -10.00
C ALA A 89 1.27 6.03 -10.88
N ASN A 90 2.39 6.39 -10.27
CA ASN A 90 3.57 6.84 -11.00
C ASN A 90 4.23 5.69 -11.77
N ALA A 91 4.31 4.50 -11.19
CA ALA A 91 4.84 3.31 -11.87
C ALA A 91 3.98 2.92 -13.08
N ALA A 92 2.65 2.93 -12.91
CA ALA A 92 1.71 2.69 -14.00
C ALA A 92 1.85 3.72 -15.12
N PHE A 93 2.00 5.00 -14.77
CA PHE A 93 2.26 6.04 -15.75
C PHE A 93 3.59 5.83 -16.49
N ALA A 94 4.66 5.48 -15.79
CA ALA A 94 5.95 5.21 -16.42
C ALA A 94 5.88 4.03 -17.39
N ALA A 95 5.07 3.02 -17.10
CA ALA A 95 4.89 1.83 -17.92
C ALA A 95 3.97 2.05 -19.13
N THR A 96 2.95 2.91 -19.01
CA THR A 96 1.83 2.99 -19.98
C THR A 96 1.68 4.36 -20.65
N GLY A 97 2.28 5.41 -20.09
CA GLY A 97 2.05 6.80 -20.48
C GLY A 97 0.68 7.37 -20.05
N LYS A 98 -0.16 6.56 -19.38
CA LYS A 98 -1.50 6.99 -18.94
C LYS A 98 -1.50 7.37 -17.47
N ARG A 99 -2.09 8.51 -17.14
CA ARG A 99 -2.24 8.97 -15.75
C ARG A 99 -3.50 8.38 -15.11
N HIS A 100 -3.31 7.71 -13.99
CA HIS A 100 -4.39 7.22 -13.15
C HIS A 100 -4.67 8.25 -12.05
N ARG A 101 -5.94 8.70 -11.96
CA ARG A 101 -6.39 9.69 -10.97
C ARG A 101 -7.62 9.24 -10.20
N VAL A 102 -8.00 7.99 -10.40
CA VAL A 102 -9.14 7.35 -9.74
C VAL A 102 -8.66 6.05 -9.10
N LEU A 103 -9.07 5.79 -7.90
CA LEU A 103 -8.85 4.54 -7.17
C LEU A 103 -10.18 3.85 -6.90
N PRO A 104 -10.20 2.53 -6.82
CA PRO A 104 -9.08 1.62 -7.09
C PRO A 104 -8.74 1.56 -8.58
N PHE A 105 -7.52 1.13 -8.90
CA PHE A 105 -7.08 1.01 -10.30
C PHE A 105 -7.93 0.01 -11.10
N SER A 106 -8.48 -1.04 -10.47
CA SER A 106 -9.40 -1.98 -11.09
C SER A 106 -10.67 -1.33 -11.63
N ALA A 107 -11.18 -0.28 -10.98
CA ALA A 107 -12.35 0.46 -11.44
C ALA A 107 -12.07 1.33 -12.68
N ALA A 108 -10.79 1.64 -12.95
CA ALA A 108 -10.38 2.42 -14.12
C ALA A 108 -10.18 1.58 -15.39
N GLY A 109 -10.53 0.29 -15.39
CA GLY A 109 -10.42 -0.60 -16.55
C GLY A 109 -8.98 -0.92 -16.96
N THR A 110 -8.05 -0.94 -16.00
CA THR A 110 -6.61 -1.14 -16.22
C THR A 110 -6.07 -2.39 -15.48
N ALA A 111 -6.95 -3.34 -15.18
CA ALA A 111 -6.53 -4.65 -14.69
C ALA A 111 -6.28 -5.61 -15.85
#